data_8362ad526f391b1ba2ee08ce7c4c2cb0
#
_entry.id   8362ad526f391b1ba2ee08ce7c4c2cb0
#
_cell.length_a   1.000
_cell.length_b   1.000
_cell.length_c   1.000
_cell.angle_alpha   90.00
_cell.angle_beta   90.00
_cell.angle_gamma   90.00
#
_symmetry.space_group_name_H-M   'P 1'
#
loop_
_entity.id
_entity.type
_entity.pdbx_description
1 polymer ?
#
loop_
_entity_poly.entity_id
_entity_poly.type
_entity_poly.pdbx_seq_one_letter_code
_entity_poly.pdbx_strand_id
1 'polypeptide(L)'
;MTEPATFNALTNKLLIKVSWRLIPLLFCSYICAYLDRINIGFASKNLKEELHFSDSVYGLGAGIFFLGYALFEIPSNVIMEKVGARRWIARIMISWGIISGAMAFVNSPTTFYILRFLLGIAEAGFFPGIILYLTYWFPPSQRGKSISRFMTAIPLSGLIGAPLSGMLLNMDGIATLHGWQ
;
A
#
# COMPACT_ATOMS: atom_id res chain seq x y z
N MET A 1 12.66 -13.02 -45.66
CA MET A 1 13.02 -12.08 -44.55
C MET A 1 11.77 -11.41 -43.94
N THR A 2 10.84 -12.22 -43.40
CA THR A 2 9.53 -11.73 -42.87
C THR A 2 9.40 -11.94 -41.36
N GLU A 3 10.49 -12.26 -40.62
CA GLU A 3 10.50 -12.53 -39.18
C GLU A 3 10.34 -11.33 -38.22
N PRO A 4 10.83 -10.10 -38.51
CA PRO A 4 10.78 -9.05 -37.48
C PRO A 4 9.39 -8.48 -37.21
N ALA A 5 8.48 -8.48 -38.19
CA ALA A 5 7.15 -7.89 -38.03
C ALA A 5 6.20 -8.82 -37.23
N THR A 6 6.24 -10.11 -37.47
CA THR A 6 5.44 -11.12 -36.75
C THR A 6 5.90 -11.29 -35.31
N PHE A 7 7.21 -11.27 -35.06
CA PHE A 7 7.78 -11.30 -33.69
C PHE A 7 7.37 -10.09 -32.90
N ASN A 8 7.46 -8.90 -33.46
CA ASN A 8 7.01 -7.66 -32.79
C ASN A 8 5.51 -7.65 -32.50
N ALA A 9 4.68 -8.16 -33.41
CA ALA A 9 3.24 -8.27 -33.22
C ALA A 9 2.88 -9.26 -32.09
N LEU A 10 3.56 -10.40 -32.01
CA LEU A 10 3.37 -11.38 -30.94
C LEU A 10 3.81 -10.82 -29.59
N THR A 11 4.97 -10.18 -29.52
CA THR A 11 5.49 -9.53 -28.32
C THR A 11 4.53 -8.46 -27.80
N ASN A 12 3.99 -7.63 -28.69
CA ASN A 12 3.02 -6.61 -28.32
C ASN A 12 1.71 -7.21 -27.75
N LYS A 13 1.19 -8.28 -28.35
CA LYS A 13 0.02 -9.00 -27.82
C LYS A 13 0.28 -9.57 -26.43
N LEU A 14 1.45 -10.15 -26.19
CA LEU A 14 1.85 -10.66 -24.88
C LEU A 14 1.95 -9.54 -23.84
N LEU A 15 2.59 -8.43 -24.19
CA LEU A 15 2.72 -7.28 -23.30
C LEU A 15 1.38 -6.66 -22.93
N ILE A 16 0.43 -6.58 -23.88
CA ILE A 16 -0.93 -6.14 -23.60
C ILE A 16 -1.61 -7.09 -22.61
N LYS A 17 -1.51 -8.41 -22.84
CA LYS A 17 -2.11 -9.41 -21.95
C LYS A 17 -1.52 -9.37 -20.55
N VAL A 18 -0.21 -9.21 -20.42
CA VAL A 18 0.49 -9.04 -19.13
C VAL A 18 0.04 -7.75 -18.45
N SER A 19 0.02 -6.64 -19.19
CA SER A 19 -0.45 -5.34 -18.67
C SER A 19 -1.84 -5.44 -18.07
N TRP A 20 -2.81 -6.02 -18.78
CA TRP A 20 -4.19 -6.14 -18.31
C TRP A 20 -4.38 -7.07 -17.11
N ARG A 21 -3.44 -7.97 -16.86
CA ARG A 21 -3.47 -8.87 -15.69
C ARG A 21 -2.74 -8.32 -14.48
N LEU A 22 -1.58 -7.70 -14.71
CA LEU A 22 -0.73 -7.24 -13.60
C LEU A 22 -1.07 -5.84 -13.12
N ILE A 23 -1.21 -4.88 -14.05
CA ILE A 23 -1.37 -3.47 -13.67
C ILE A 23 -2.63 -3.23 -12.85
N PRO A 24 -3.83 -3.74 -13.20
CA PRO A 24 -5.00 -3.51 -12.38
C PRO A 24 -4.89 -4.07 -10.96
N LEU A 25 -4.32 -5.27 -10.81
CA LEU A 25 -4.11 -5.89 -9.50
C LEU A 25 -3.17 -5.05 -8.64
N LEU A 26 -2.01 -4.69 -9.17
CA LEU A 26 -1.02 -3.87 -8.46
C LEU A 26 -1.55 -2.47 -8.16
N PHE A 27 -2.30 -1.90 -9.10
CA PHE A 27 -2.96 -0.60 -8.97
C PHE A 27 -3.97 -0.60 -7.82
N CYS A 28 -4.89 -1.57 -7.78
CA CYS A 28 -5.86 -1.69 -6.70
C CYS A 28 -5.17 -1.94 -5.35
N SER A 29 -4.15 -2.80 -5.32
CA SER A 29 -3.37 -3.04 -4.11
C SER A 29 -2.71 -1.77 -3.59
N TYR A 30 -2.20 -0.92 -4.48
CA TYR A 30 -1.57 0.33 -4.10
C TYR A 30 -2.58 1.39 -3.67
N ILE A 31 -3.77 1.41 -4.27
CA ILE A 31 -4.89 2.23 -3.78
C ILE A 31 -5.20 1.86 -2.33
N CYS A 32 -5.37 0.58 -2.03
CA CYS A 32 -5.63 0.13 -0.65
C CYS A 32 -4.52 0.55 0.31
N ALA A 33 -3.25 0.35 -0.06
CA ALA A 33 -2.11 0.74 0.76
C ALA A 33 -2.06 2.27 1.00
N TYR A 34 -2.38 3.05 -0.03
CA TYR A 34 -2.37 4.50 0.09
C TYR A 34 -3.56 5.03 0.90
N LEU A 35 -4.74 4.41 0.77
CA LEU A 35 -5.92 4.71 1.59
C LEU A 35 -5.63 4.45 3.06
N ASP A 36 -5.00 3.34 3.41
CA ASP A 36 -4.60 3.02 4.79
C ASP A 36 -3.69 4.09 5.39
N ARG A 37 -2.71 4.57 4.61
CA ARG A 37 -1.82 5.66 5.05
C ARG A 37 -2.55 6.98 5.33
N ILE A 38 -3.52 7.36 4.49
CA ILE A 38 -4.24 8.62 4.66
C ILE A 38 -5.39 8.52 5.66
N ASN A 39 -5.98 7.34 5.83
CA ASN A 39 -7.09 7.12 6.76
C ASN A 39 -6.74 7.49 8.20
N ILE A 40 -5.51 7.25 8.64
CA ILE A 40 -5.07 7.64 9.98
C ILE A 40 -5.17 9.15 10.20
N GLY A 41 -5.00 9.94 9.13
CA GLY A 41 -5.20 11.39 9.15
C GLY A 41 -6.66 11.77 9.39
N PHE A 42 -7.58 11.11 8.74
CA PHE A 42 -9.02 11.34 8.92
C PHE A 42 -9.51 10.85 10.28
N ALA A 43 -9.02 9.70 10.75
CA ALA A 43 -9.32 9.17 12.07
C ALA A 43 -8.67 9.94 13.23
N SER A 44 -7.74 10.86 12.95
CA SER A 44 -6.95 11.54 13.97
C SER A 44 -7.79 12.28 15.01
N LYS A 45 -8.87 12.92 14.59
CA LYS A 45 -9.78 13.64 15.48
C LYS A 45 -10.46 12.67 16.46
N ASN A 46 -11.04 11.59 15.96
CA ASN A 46 -11.73 10.60 16.76
C ASN A 46 -10.76 9.89 17.73
N LEU A 47 -9.56 9.53 17.28
CA LEU A 47 -8.51 8.94 18.12
C LEU A 47 -8.12 9.87 19.29
N LYS A 48 -8.03 11.17 19.05
CA LYS A 48 -7.73 12.15 20.10
C LYS A 48 -8.90 12.33 21.08
N GLU A 49 -10.12 12.40 20.58
CA GLU A 49 -11.31 12.60 21.40
C GLU A 49 -11.67 11.37 22.23
N GLU A 50 -11.63 10.16 21.63
CA GLU A 50 -12.05 8.93 22.30
C GLU A 50 -10.95 8.28 23.15
N LEU A 51 -9.71 8.26 22.65
CA LEU A 51 -8.58 7.67 23.37
C LEU A 51 -7.75 8.71 24.16
N HIS A 52 -8.18 9.97 24.15
CA HIS A 52 -7.48 11.08 24.82
C HIS A 52 -6.01 11.23 24.40
N PHE A 53 -5.71 10.95 23.12
CA PHE A 53 -4.37 11.09 22.59
C PHE A 53 -4.02 12.56 22.39
N SER A 54 -2.87 12.98 22.91
CA SER A 54 -2.32 14.30 22.61
C SER A 54 -1.81 14.40 21.18
N ASP A 55 -1.64 15.63 20.68
CA ASP A 55 -1.05 15.86 19.34
C ASP A 55 0.34 15.26 19.22
N SER A 56 1.11 15.24 20.29
CA SER A 56 2.44 14.62 20.33
C SER A 56 2.38 13.10 20.21
N VAL A 57 1.42 12.45 20.87
CA VAL A 57 1.19 10.99 20.76
C VAL A 57 0.83 10.63 19.32
N TYR A 58 -0.11 11.35 18.73
CA TYR A 58 -0.50 11.11 17.35
C TYR A 58 0.65 11.37 16.36
N GLY A 59 1.34 12.50 16.49
CA GLY A 59 2.45 12.86 15.60
C GLY A 59 3.62 11.87 15.69
N LEU A 60 3.96 11.41 16.92
CA LEU A 60 4.99 10.39 17.11
C LEU A 60 4.59 9.06 16.49
N GLY A 61 3.35 8.61 16.66
CA GLY A 61 2.85 7.39 16.07
C GLY A 61 2.83 7.44 14.53
N ALA A 62 2.47 8.59 13.96
CA ALA A 62 2.59 8.81 12.52
C ALA A 62 4.06 8.72 12.04
N GLY A 63 5.00 9.32 12.79
CA GLY A 63 6.42 9.29 12.47
C GLY A 63 7.06 7.90 12.60
N ILE A 64 6.69 7.14 13.64
CA ILE A 64 7.20 5.77 13.90
C ILE A 64 6.89 4.81 12.74
N PHE A 65 5.76 4.98 12.06
CA PHE A 65 5.46 4.23 10.85
C PHE A 65 6.55 4.42 9.79
N PHE A 66 6.93 5.66 9.50
CA PHE A 66 7.95 5.95 8.49
C PHE A 66 9.34 5.46 8.92
N LEU A 67 9.63 5.44 10.22
CA LEU A 67 10.88 4.86 10.73
C LEU A 67 10.93 3.36 10.44
N GLY A 68 9.88 2.61 10.77
CA GLY A 68 9.78 1.18 10.46
C GLY A 68 9.87 0.93 8.96
N TYR A 69 9.16 1.73 8.15
CA TYR A 69 9.18 1.64 6.70
C TYR A 69 10.61 1.83 6.14
N ALA A 70 11.29 2.92 6.51
CA ALA A 70 12.61 3.25 6.00
C ALA A 70 13.69 2.23 6.39
N LEU A 71 13.66 1.75 7.65
CA LEU A 71 14.65 0.76 8.13
C LEU A 71 14.52 -0.58 7.40
N PHE A 72 13.31 -0.99 7.04
CA PHE A 72 13.05 -2.30 6.45
C PHE A 72 12.85 -2.28 4.93
N GLU A 73 12.86 -1.12 4.29
CA GLU A 73 12.68 -1.00 2.83
C GLU A 73 13.78 -1.74 2.06
N ILE A 74 15.05 -1.51 2.38
CA ILE A 74 16.18 -2.17 1.72
C ILE A 74 16.22 -3.68 2.03
N PRO A 75 16.17 -4.12 3.31
CA PRO A 75 16.11 -5.54 3.63
C PRO A 75 14.95 -6.27 2.94
N SER A 76 13.78 -5.66 2.90
CA SER A 76 12.59 -6.23 2.25
C SER A 76 12.82 -6.49 0.76
N ASN A 77 13.44 -5.54 0.05
CA ASN A 77 13.72 -5.71 -1.39
C ASN A 77 14.81 -6.77 -1.65
N VAL A 78 15.85 -6.85 -0.81
CA VAL A 78 16.86 -7.90 -0.91
C VAL A 78 16.25 -9.29 -0.71
N ILE A 79 15.33 -9.44 0.25
CA ILE A 79 14.63 -10.70 0.48
C ILE A 79 13.72 -11.02 -0.71
N MET A 80 13.04 -10.01 -1.27
CA MET A 80 12.17 -10.18 -2.43
C MET A 80 12.93 -10.73 -3.64
N GLU A 81 14.16 -10.27 -3.91
CA GLU A 81 14.99 -10.81 -4.99
C GLU A 81 15.29 -12.31 -4.80
N LYS A 82 15.50 -12.77 -3.56
CA LYS A 82 15.79 -14.17 -3.23
C LYS A 82 14.55 -15.07 -3.25
N VAL A 83 13.43 -14.59 -2.71
CA VAL A 83 12.18 -15.36 -2.52
C VAL A 83 11.30 -15.31 -3.77
N GLY A 84 11.46 -14.27 -4.58
CA GLY A 84 10.63 -13.97 -5.75
C GLY A 84 9.48 -13.01 -5.42
N ALA A 85 9.30 -12.03 -6.31
CA ALA A 85 8.39 -10.91 -6.12
C ALA A 85 6.94 -11.35 -5.84
N ARG A 86 6.42 -12.36 -6.54
CA ARG A 86 5.04 -12.85 -6.34
C ARG A 86 4.76 -13.25 -4.90
N ARG A 87 5.66 -14.07 -4.31
CA ARG A 87 5.48 -14.56 -2.93
C ARG A 87 5.69 -13.46 -1.92
N TRP A 88 6.69 -12.61 -2.17
CA TRP A 88 7.05 -11.55 -1.23
C TRP A 88 6.02 -10.43 -1.20
N ILE A 89 5.51 -9.98 -2.33
CA ILE A 89 4.41 -9.00 -2.40
C ILE A 89 3.14 -9.55 -1.73
N ALA A 90 2.80 -10.82 -1.97
CA ALA A 90 1.66 -11.44 -1.28
C ALA A 90 1.85 -11.45 0.24
N ARG A 91 3.05 -11.77 0.73
CA ARG A 91 3.39 -11.71 2.16
C ARG A 91 3.21 -10.28 2.70
N ILE A 92 3.73 -9.28 1.99
CA ILE A 92 3.57 -7.87 2.37
C ILE A 92 2.08 -7.54 2.53
N MET A 93 1.27 -7.85 1.54
CA MET A 93 -0.17 -7.54 1.55
C MET A 93 -0.90 -8.24 2.70
N ILE A 94 -0.60 -9.52 2.95
CA ILE A 94 -1.24 -10.29 4.03
C ILE A 94 -0.82 -9.75 5.39
N SER A 95 0.48 -9.57 5.64
CA SER A 95 0.98 -9.08 6.94
C SER A 95 0.53 -7.66 7.22
N TRP A 96 0.55 -6.79 6.20
CA TRP A 96 0.04 -5.43 6.30
C TRP A 96 -1.46 -5.41 6.59
N GLY A 97 -2.28 -6.18 5.87
CA GLY A 97 -3.72 -6.25 6.10
C GLY A 97 -4.10 -6.74 7.51
N ILE A 98 -3.37 -7.73 8.05
CA ILE A 98 -3.57 -8.20 9.43
C ILE A 98 -3.24 -7.11 10.44
N ILE A 99 -2.10 -6.42 10.28
CA ILE A 99 -1.67 -5.38 11.23
C ILE A 99 -2.56 -4.14 11.10
N SER A 100 -2.97 -3.76 9.89
CA SER A 100 -3.94 -2.69 9.67
C SER A 100 -5.28 -3.00 10.35
N GLY A 101 -5.80 -4.22 10.20
CA GLY A 101 -7.00 -4.65 10.93
C GLY A 101 -6.81 -4.65 12.45
N ALA A 102 -5.61 -4.94 12.95
CA ALA A 102 -5.32 -4.87 14.39
C ALA A 102 -5.33 -3.44 14.94
N MET A 103 -5.18 -2.42 14.09
CA MET A 103 -5.31 -1.01 14.50
C MET A 103 -6.69 -0.68 15.07
N ALA A 104 -7.74 -1.40 14.68
CA ALA A 104 -9.08 -1.25 15.24
C ALA A 104 -9.14 -1.54 16.76
N PHE A 105 -8.17 -2.29 17.29
CA PHE A 105 -8.10 -2.66 18.71
C PHE A 105 -7.14 -1.79 19.52
N VAL A 106 -6.69 -0.66 18.97
CA VAL A 106 -5.85 0.29 19.69
C VAL A 106 -6.62 0.89 20.85
N ASN A 107 -6.01 0.82 22.06
CA ASN A 107 -6.58 1.33 23.29
C ASN A 107 -5.59 2.16 24.15
N SER A 108 -4.35 2.26 23.71
CA SER A 108 -3.30 2.98 24.42
C SER A 108 -2.23 3.55 23.47
N PRO A 109 -1.50 4.60 23.87
CA PRO A 109 -0.40 5.14 23.08
C PRO A 109 0.67 4.10 22.75
N THR A 110 0.98 3.21 23.70
CA THR A 110 1.99 2.16 23.49
C THR A 110 1.55 1.18 22.41
N THR A 111 0.30 0.69 22.47
CA THR A 111 -0.25 -0.21 21.43
C THR A 111 -0.28 0.48 20.07
N PHE A 112 -0.65 1.76 20.04
CA PHE A 112 -0.62 2.57 18.83
C PHE A 112 0.78 2.63 18.21
N TYR A 113 1.82 2.94 19.00
CA TYR A 113 3.20 3.02 18.52
C TYR A 113 3.71 1.66 17.99
N ILE A 114 3.45 0.59 18.72
CA ILE A 114 3.86 -0.76 18.31
C ILE A 114 3.21 -1.13 16.98
N LEU A 115 1.90 -0.97 16.85
CA LEU A 115 1.19 -1.32 15.63
C LEU A 115 1.60 -0.42 14.46
N ARG A 116 1.82 0.87 14.67
CA ARG A 116 2.33 1.80 13.65
C ARG A 116 3.73 1.41 13.16
N PHE A 117 4.61 1.01 14.07
CA PHE A 117 5.95 0.53 13.71
C PHE A 117 5.89 -0.77 12.92
N LEU A 118 5.12 -1.75 13.40
CA LEU A 118 4.94 -3.03 12.72
C LEU A 118 4.27 -2.86 11.34
N LEU A 119 3.32 -1.93 11.22
CA LEU A 119 2.68 -1.60 9.95
C LEU A 119 3.70 -1.05 8.95
N GLY A 120 4.59 -0.15 9.41
CA GLY A 120 5.69 0.35 8.59
C GLY A 120 6.61 -0.77 8.11
N ILE A 121 7.00 -1.70 8.98
CA ILE A 121 7.80 -2.89 8.63
C ILE A 121 7.06 -3.78 7.62
N ALA A 122 5.78 -4.05 7.86
CA ALA A 122 4.98 -4.93 7.01
C ALA A 122 4.82 -4.38 5.59
N GLU A 123 4.64 -3.06 5.46
CA GLU A 123 4.48 -2.37 4.17
C GLU A 123 5.82 -2.08 3.48
N ALA A 124 6.92 -2.13 4.23
CA ALA A 124 8.25 -1.82 3.71
C ALA A 124 8.62 -2.65 2.47
N GLY A 125 9.11 -1.96 1.45
CA GLY A 125 9.51 -2.59 0.18
C GLY A 125 8.35 -2.83 -0.80
N PHE A 126 7.10 -2.48 -0.46
CA PHE A 126 5.96 -2.69 -1.35
C PHE A 126 6.09 -1.86 -2.64
N PHE A 127 6.26 -0.55 -2.52
CA PHE A 127 6.38 0.33 -3.68
C PHE A 127 7.62 0.02 -4.54
N PRO A 128 8.85 0.05 -4.01
CA PRO A 128 10.03 -0.25 -4.82
C PRO A 128 10.01 -1.70 -5.33
N GLY A 129 9.43 -2.62 -4.56
CA GLY A 129 9.23 -4.00 -4.99
C GLY A 129 8.32 -4.14 -6.20
N ILE A 130 7.23 -3.38 -6.27
CA ILE A 130 6.39 -3.35 -7.46
C ILE A 130 7.13 -2.76 -8.66
N ILE A 131 7.88 -1.67 -8.46
CA ILE A 131 8.69 -1.07 -9.52
C ILE A 131 9.67 -2.11 -10.08
N LEU A 132 10.42 -2.81 -9.21
CA LEU A 132 11.33 -3.87 -9.60
C LEU A 132 10.58 -5.01 -10.32
N TYR A 133 9.44 -5.45 -9.81
CA TYR A 133 8.63 -6.50 -10.43
C TYR A 133 8.17 -6.11 -11.83
N LEU A 134 7.77 -4.88 -12.05
CA LEU A 134 7.40 -4.38 -13.38
C LEU A 134 8.59 -4.40 -14.35
N THR A 135 9.84 -4.21 -13.87
CA THR A 135 11.02 -4.29 -14.74
C THR A 135 11.29 -5.69 -15.27
N TYR A 136 10.82 -6.74 -14.61
CA TYR A 136 10.95 -8.12 -15.08
C TYR A 136 9.98 -8.46 -16.23
N TRP A 137 8.83 -7.77 -16.27
CA TRP A 137 7.78 -8.04 -17.26
C TRP A 137 7.78 -7.09 -18.45
N PHE A 138 8.31 -5.88 -18.28
CA PHE A 138 8.27 -4.85 -19.32
C PHE A 138 9.67 -4.48 -19.81
N PRO A 139 9.88 -4.46 -21.15
CA PRO A 139 11.14 -4.01 -21.71
C PRO A 139 11.39 -2.52 -21.42
N PRO A 140 12.65 -2.06 -21.46
CA PRO A 140 13.00 -0.68 -21.13
C PRO A 140 12.14 0.40 -21.79
N SER A 141 11.76 0.18 -23.07
CA SER A 141 10.93 1.10 -23.86
C SER A 141 9.49 1.26 -23.33
N GLN A 142 8.99 0.29 -22.54
CA GLN A 142 7.62 0.32 -22.02
C GLN A 142 7.53 0.43 -20.50
N ARG A 143 8.66 0.37 -19.78
CA ARG A 143 8.71 0.46 -18.32
C ARG A 143 8.12 1.77 -17.80
N GLY A 144 8.54 2.90 -18.37
CA GLY A 144 8.03 4.21 -17.98
C GLY A 144 6.50 4.29 -18.06
N LYS A 145 5.92 3.83 -19.16
CA LYS A 145 4.48 3.82 -19.36
C LYS A 145 3.74 2.92 -18.35
N SER A 146 4.31 1.76 -18.03
CA SER A 146 3.71 0.81 -17.09
C SER A 146 3.79 1.34 -15.65
N ILE A 147 4.93 1.92 -15.27
CA ILE A 147 5.15 2.56 -13.97
C ILE A 147 4.23 3.78 -13.80
N SER A 148 4.14 4.65 -14.82
CA SER A 148 3.24 5.82 -14.76
C SER A 148 1.79 5.42 -14.57
N ARG A 149 1.31 4.39 -15.26
CA ARG A 149 -0.05 3.85 -15.05
C ARG A 149 -0.26 3.34 -13.63
N PHE A 150 0.72 2.65 -13.06
CA PHE A 150 0.68 2.20 -11.67
C PHE A 150 0.66 3.40 -10.70
N MET A 151 1.49 4.40 -10.93
CA MET A 151 1.59 5.59 -10.06
C MET A 151 0.34 6.47 -10.07
N THR A 152 -0.55 6.38 -11.07
CA THR A 152 -1.84 7.10 -11.05
C THR A 152 -2.76 6.62 -9.92
N ALA A 153 -2.45 5.51 -9.25
CA ALA A 153 -3.12 5.10 -8.02
C ALA A 153 -3.00 6.14 -6.89
N ILE A 154 -1.88 6.88 -6.80
CA ILE A 154 -1.64 7.88 -5.74
C ILE A 154 -2.69 9.01 -5.77
N PRO A 155 -2.79 9.81 -6.85
CA PRO A 155 -3.79 10.87 -6.90
C PRO A 155 -5.23 10.34 -6.85
N LEU A 156 -5.49 9.15 -7.39
CA LEU A 156 -6.81 8.54 -7.33
C LEU A 156 -7.18 8.15 -5.89
N SER A 157 -6.24 7.60 -5.13
CA SER A 157 -6.44 7.29 -3.71
C SER A 157 -6.75 8.55 -2.90
N GLY A 158 -6.07 9.67 -3.16
CA GLY A 158 -6.37 10.94 -2.52
C GLY A 158 -7.78 11.46 -2.86
N LEU A 159 -8.20 11.32 -4.11
CA LEU A 159 -9.53 11.75 -4.55
C LEU A 159 -10.65 10.90 -3.93
N ILE A 160 -10.47 9.58 -3.84
CA ILE A 160 -11.47 8.64 -3.31
C ILE A 160 -11.40 8.60 -1.78
N GLY A 161 -10.24 8.79 -1.19
CA GLY A 161 -9.99 8.60 0.23
C GLY A 161 -10.81 9.52 1.12
N ALA A 162 -10.90 10.80 0.80
CA ALA A 162 -11.65 11.74 1.61
C ALA A 162 -13.18 11.42 1.67
N PRO A 163 -13.89 11.20 0.55
CA PRO A 163 -15.29 10.78 0.61
C PRO A 163 -15.49 9.43 1.30
N LEU A 164 -14.63 8.46 1.01
CA LEU A 164 -14.72 7.12 1.60
C LEU A 164 -14.52 7.15 3.12
N SER A 165 -13.47 7.84 3.58
CA SER A 165 -13.21 7.98 5.02
C SER A 165 -14.33 8.74 5.73
N GLY A 166 -14.88 9.79 5.10
CA GLY A 166 -16.03 10.51 5.63
C GLY A 166 -17.28 9.64 5.77
N MET A 167 -17.55 8.77 4.79
CA MET A 167 -18.66 7.82 4.87
C MET A 167 -18.44 6.79 5.99
N LEU A 168 -17.24 6.24 6.11
CA LEU A 168 -16.90 5.25 7.14
C LEU A 168 -16.98 5.85 8.55
N LEU A 169 -16.46 7.05 8.75
CA LEU A 169 -16.55 7.74 10.04
C LEU A 169 -17.99 8.03 10.47
N ASN A 170 -18.93 8.23 9.52
CA ASN A 170 -20.35 8.42 9.81
C ASN A 170 -21.08 7.10 10.14
N MET A 171 -20.45 5.95 10.01
CA MET A 171 -21.02 4.63 10.32
C MET A 171 -20.79 4.24 11.81
N ASP A 172 -20.67 5.21 12.68
CA ASP A 172 -20.44 5.00 14.12
C ASP A 172 -21.57 4.17 14.77
N GLY A 173 -21.18 3.21 15.63
CA GLY A 173 -22.12 2.33 16.33
C GLY A 173 -22.60 1.11 15.55
N ILE A 174 -22.18 0.89 14.29
CA ILE A 174 -22.48 -0.34 13.55
C ILE A 174 -21.61 -1.47 14.07
N ALA A 175 -22.25 -2.59 14.45
CA ALA A 175 -21.58 -3.77 15.03
C ALA A 175 -20.77 -3.47 16.31
N THR A 176 -21.15 -2.47 17.09
CA THR A 176 -20.47 -2.01 18.30
C THR A 176 -19.07 -1.43 18.08
N LEU A 177 -18.72 -1.12 16.83
CA LEU A 177 -17.46 -0.48 16.46
C LEU A 177 -17.63 1.04 16.35
N HIS A 178 -16.57 1.77 16.67
CA HIS A 178 -16.49 3.20 16.40
C HIS A 178 -16.19 3.47 14.92
N GLY A 179 -16.69 4.58 14.38
CA GLY A 179 -16.55 4.88 12.94
C GLY A 179 -15.10 4.97 12.45
N TRP A 180 -14.11 5.08 13.33
CA TRP A 180 -12.68 5.07 12.98
C TRP A 180 -12.04 3.67 12.99
N GLN A 181 -12.67 2.67 13.60
CA GLN A 181 -12.26 1.25 13.63
C GLN A 181 -12.59 0.52 12.34
#